data_a34926784308f6d9d6a90132b4cd22a4
#
_entry.id   a34926784308f6d9d6a90132b4cd22a4
#
_cell.length_a   1.000
_cell.length_b   1.000
_cell.length_c   1.000
_cell.angle_alpha   90.00
_cell.angle_beta   90.00
_cell.angle_gamma   90.00
#
_symmetry.space_group_name_H-M   'P 1'
#
loop_
_entity.id
_entity.type
_entity.pdbx_description
1 polymer ?
#
loop_
_entity_poly.entity_id
_entity_poly.type
_entity_poly.pdbx_seq_one_letter_code
_entity_poly.pdbx_strand_id
1 'polypeptide(L)'
;MIFTQHHRLDLANKLVIFEASGHVDHVDKMEVVIKKAINLAHIHNLKGILLELTDLSVTYDNAMMMNVLVRMRDEDWLGTLRMARLVPTLGNVHGLIDDICQKFDLPIKNFETKSKAIAWLLYNYER
;
A
#
# COMPACT_ATOMS: atom_id res chain seq x y z
N MET A 1 -7.86 -14.58 -13.71
CA MET A 1 -7.65 -14.92 -12.30
C MET A 1 -8.54 -14.02 -11.42
N ILE A 2 -9.21 -14.60 -10.45
CA ILE A 2 -10.16 -13.84 -9.62
C ILE A 2 -9.38 -13.01 -8.60
N PHE A 3 -9.82 -11.75 -8.44
CA PHE A 3 -9.26 -10.88 -7.41
C PHE A 3 -9.63 -11.39 -6.02
N THR A 4 -8.64 -11.60 -5.18
CA THR A 4 -8.84 -12.02 -3.79
C THR A 4 -8.02 -11.16 -2.85
N GLN A 5 -8.45 -11.07 -1.59
CA GLN A 5 -7.76 -10.30 -0.58
C GLN A 5 -7.82 -11.02 0.76
N HIS A 6 -6.72 -10.98 1.48
CA HIS A 6 -6.59 -11.57 2.82
C HIS A 6 -5.81 -10.61 3.71
N HIS A 7 -6.10 -10.62 4.98
CA HIS A 7 -5.32 -9.81 5.91
C HIS A 7 -5.02 -10.58 7.19
N ARG A 8 -3.98 -10.15 7.86
CA ARG A 8 -3.66 -10.59 9.21
C ARG A 8 -3.01 -9.45 9.99
N LEU A 9 -3.04 -9.54 11.29
CA LEU A 9 -2.43 -8.55 12.15
C LEU A 9 -1.15 -9.11 12.74
N ASP A 10 -0.06 -8.39 12.58
CA ASP A 10 1.21 -8.69 13.24
C ASP A 10 1.30 -7.78 14.47
N LEU A 11 0.76 -8.27 15.58
CA LEU A 11 0.65 -7.45 16.79
C LEU A 11 2.01 -7.18 17.42
N ALA A 12 2.96 -8.10 17.27
CA ALA A 12 4.31 -7.93 17.82
C ALA A 12 5.01 -6.73 17.16
N ASN A 13 4.84 -6.56 15.85
CA ASN A 13 5.44 -5.47 15.09
C ASN A 13 4.48 -4.31 14.85
N LYS A 14 3.23 -4.43 15.29
CA LYS A 14 2.20 -3.42 15.14
C LYS A 14 1.93 -3.07 13.68
N LEU A 15 1.76 -4.12 12.85
CA LEU A 15 1.50 -3.98 11.43
C LEU A 15 0.21 -4.67 11.02
N VAL A 16 -0.49 -4.08 10.03
CA VAL A 16 -1.48 -4.79 9.24
C VAL A 16 -0.75 -5.36 8.03
N ILE A 17 -0.90 -6.65 7.78
CA ILE A 17 -0.38 -7.28 6.57
C ILE A 17 -1.57 -7.64 5.70
N PHE A 18 -1.66 -7.02 4.53
CA PHE A 18 -2.79 -7.15 3.62
C PHE A 18 -2.30 -7.68 2.28
N GLU A 19 -2.79 -8.86 1.90
CA GLU A 19 -2.42 -9.47 0.63
C GLU A 19 -3.56 -9.30 -0.37
N ALA A 20 -3.24 -8.81 -1.57
CA ALA A 20 -4.18 -8.74 -2.67
C ALA A 20 -3.55 -9.44 -3.87
N SER A 21 -4.32 -10.30 -4.54
CA SER A 21 -3.83 -11.09 -5.67
C SER A 21 -4.92 -11.23 -6.73
N GLY A 22 -4.52 -11.67 -7.92
CA GLY A 22 -5.43 -11.84 -9.04
C GLY A 22 -5.44 -10.62 -9.96
N HIS A 23 -6.51 -10.48 -10.72
CA HIS A 23 -6.64 -9.43 -11.72
C HIS A 23 -7.57 -8.32 -11.25
N VAL A 24 -7.09 -7.07 -11.33
CA VAL A 24 -7.86 -5.88 -10.95
C VAL A 24 -8.02 -5.01 -12.18
N ASP A 25 -9.26 -4.81 -12.61
CA ASP A 25 -9.61 -4.00 -13.76
C ASP A 25 -10.20 -2.64 -13.38
N HIS A 26 -10.48 -2.42 -12.10
CA HIS A 26 -11.08 -1.17 -11.64
C HIS A 26 -10.40 -0.68 -10.36
N VAL A 27 -10.04 0.59 -10.35
CA VAL A 27 -9.30 1.19 -9.23
C VAL A 27 -10.09 1.18 -7.92
N ASP A 28 -11.43 1.15 -7.98
CA ASP A 28 -12.26 1.10 -6.79
C ASP A 28 -11.97 -0.11 -5.91
N LYS A 29 -11.56 -1.23 -6.52
CA LYS A 29 -11.18 -2.43 -5.76
C LYS A 29 -9.93 -2.17 -4.93
N MET A 30 -8.96 -1.44 -5.48
CA MET A 30 -7.76 -1.06 -4.74
C MET A 30 -8.06 -0.02 -3.67
N GLU A 31 -8.95 0.90 -3.94
CA GLU A 31 -9.36 1.87 -2.93
C GLU A 31 -9.98 1.18 -1.72
N VAL A 32 -10.80 0.17 -1.94
CA VAL A 32 -11.39 -0.64 -0.86
C VAL A 32 -10.31 -1.32 -0.04
N VAL A 33 -9.32 -1.92 -0.70
CA VAL A 33 -8.18 -2.57 -0.01
C VAL A 33 -7.44 -1.58 0.87
N ILE A 34 -7.10 -0.42 0.31
CA ILE A 34 -6.35 0.62 1.02
C ILE A 34 -7.15 1.10 2.24
N LYS A 35 -8.42 1.40 2.06
CA LYS A 35 -9.27 1.88 3.16
C LYS A 35 -9.46 0.85 4.25
N LYS A 36 -9.62 -0.43 3.88
CA LYS A 36 -9.72 -1.51 4.87
C LYS A 36 -8.44 -1.63 5.68
N ALA A 37 -7.29 -1.58 5.02
CA ALA A 37 -6.00 -1.68 5.71
C ALA A 37 -5.81 -0.53 6.68
N ILE A 38 -6.12 0.70 6.26
CA ILE A 38 -6.01 1.89 7.11
C ILE A 38 -6.97 1.79 8.30
N ASN A 39 -8.20 1.37 8.05
CA ASN A 39 -9.19 1.23 9.11
C ASN A 39 -8.78 0.19 10.15
N LEU A 40 -8.26 -0.96 9.70
CA LEU A 40 -7.74 -1.97 10.61
C LEU A 40 -6.59 -1.45 11.46
N ALA A 41 -5.69 -0.69 10.86
CA ALA A 41 -4.56 -0.10 11.58
C ALA A 41 -5.04 0.87 12.66
N HIS A 42 -6.04 1.70 12.36
CA HIS A 42 -6.58 2.64 13.33
C HIS A 42 -7.34 1.94 14.45
N ILE A 43 -8.20 0.97 14.11
CA ILE A 43 -8.99 0.24 15.11
C ILE A 43 -8.09 -0.48 16.10
N HIS A 44 -7.02 -1.08 15.64
CA HIS A 44 -6.12 -1.88 16.47
C HIS A 44 -4.90 -1.08 16.97
N ASN A 45 -4.87 0.22 16.69
CA ASN A 45 -3.78 1.11 17.11
C ASN A 45 -2.42 0.60 16.63
N LEU A 46 -2.34 0.23 15.36
CA LEU A 46 -1.12 -0.26 14.74
C LEU A 46 -0.35 0.88 14.08
N LYS A 47 0.91 0.65 13.74
CA LYS A 47 1.81 1.71 13.27
C LYS A 47 2.06 1.71 11.78
N GLY A 48 1.85 0.59 11.11
CA GLY A 48 2.17 0.48 9.70
C GLY A 48 1.34 -0.54 8.98
N ILE A 49 1.41 -0.47 7.65
CA ILE A 49 0.68 -1.33 6.74
C ILE A 49 1.67 -1.91 5.74
N LEU A 50 1.63 -3.23 5.55
CA LEU A 50 2.33 -3.90 4.47
C LEU A 50 1.29 -4.42 3.49
N LEU A 51 1.30 -3.89 2.26
CA LEU A 51 0.48 -4.39 1.16
C LEU A 51 1.32 -5.36 0.34
N GLU A 52 0.96 -6.64 0.34
CA GLU A 52 1.62 -7.65 -0.48
C GLU A 52 0.88 -7.76 -1.81
N LEU A 53 1.50 -7.27 -2.88
CA LEU A 53 0.90 -7.16 -4.21
C LEU A 53 1.67 -7.93 -5.27
N THR A 54 2.51 -8.88 -4.87
CA THR A 54 3.40 -9.60 -5.80
C THR A 54 2.63 -10.41 -6.85
N ASP A 55 1.44 -10.88 -6.52
CA ASP A 55 0.62 -11.69 -7.42
C ASP A 55 -0.56 -10.91 -7.98
N LEU A 56 -0.46 -9.60 -8.02
CA LEU A 56 -1.51 -8.73 -8.51
C LEU A 56 -1.22 -8.28 -9.93
N SER A 57 -2.22 -8.39 -10.79
CA SER A 57 -2.20 -7.88 -12.16
C SER A 57 -3.20 -6.74 -12.28
N VAL A 58 -2.77 -5.61 -12.82
CA VAL A 58 -3.57 -4.39 -12.88
C VAL A 58 -3.74 -3.94 -14.31
N THR A 59 -4.98 -3.62 -14.71
CA THR A 59 -5.28 -3.09 -16.06
C THR A 59 -5.98 -1.73 -16.03
N TYR A 60 -6.33 -1.20 -14.86
CA TYR A 60 -6.89 0.15 -14.81
C TYR A 60 -5.82 1.20 -15.12
N ASP A 61 -6.27 2.38 -15.50
CA ASP A 61 -5.39 3.49 -15.88
C ASP A 61 -4.69 4.10 -14.65
N ASN A 62 -3.42 4.44 -14.82
CA ASN A 62 -2.63 5.12 -13.78
C ASN A 62 -3.26 6.44 -13.34
N ALA A 63 -3.94 7.15 -14.24
CA ALA A 63 -4.62 8.40 -13.88
C ALA A 63 -5.69 8.18 -12.81
N MET A 64 -6.35 7.03 -12.82
CA MET A 64 -7.35 6.70 -11.80
C MET A 64 -6.71 6.46 -10.44
N MET A 65 -5.55 5.80 -10.41
CA MET A 65 -4.81 5.61 -9.17
C MET A 65 -4.27 6.95 -8.65
N MET A 66 -3.85 7.83 -9.54
CA MET A 66 -3.40 9.17 -9.16
C MET A 66 -4.51 9.93 -8.41
N ASN A 67 -5.75 9.82 -8.88
CA ASN A 67 -6.90 10.45 -8.20
C ASN A 67 -7.06 9.94 -6.77
N VAL A 68 -6.86 8.63 -6.56
CA VAL A 68 -6.90 8.05 -5.21
C VAL A 68 -5.78 8.63 -4.34
N LEU A 69 -4.57 8.71 -4.88
CA LEU A 69 -3.42 9.24 -4.15
C LEU A 69 -3.61 10.71 -3.78
N VAL A 70 -4.20 11.51 -4.68
CA VAL A 70 -4.52 12.92 -4.39
C VAL A 70 -5.49 13.01 -3.21
N ARG A 71 -6.53 12.18 -3.20
CA ARG A 71 -7.49 12.18 -2.09
C ARG A 71 -6.83 11.72 -0.79
N MET A 72 -5.95 10.73 -0.86
CA MET A 72 -5.19 10.28 0.31
C MET A 72 -4.39 11.42 0.92
N ARG A 73 -3.76 12.23 0.07
CA ARG A 73 -2.99 13.40 0.52
C ARG A 73 -3.90 14.46 1.10
N ASP A 74 -4.93 14.85 0.35
CA ASP A 74 -5.77 15.99 0.70
C ASP A 74 -6.63 15.72 1.94
N GLU A 75 -7.08 14.47 2.11
CA GLU A 75 -7.90 14.05 3.22
C GLU A 75 -7.11 13.40 4.36
N ASP A 76 -5.79 13.32 4.21
CA ASP A 76 -4.88 12.75 5.21
C ASP A 76 -5.32 11.36 5.70
N TRP A 77 -5.54 10.45 4.77
CA TRP A 77 -6.02 9.11 5.11
C TRP A 77 -5.08 8.34 6.03
N LEU A 78 -3.78 8.50 5.84
CA LEU A 78 -2.78 7.70 6.58
C LEU A 78 -2.52 8.24 7.98
N GLY A 79 -2.65 9.56 8.19
CA GLY A 79 -2.27 10.16 9.46
C GLY A 79 -0.79 9.90 9.73
N THR A 80 -0.48 9.19 10.81
CA THR A 80 0.89 8.82 11.17
C THR A 80 1.32 7.46 10.63
N LEU A 81 0.43 6.77 9.90
CA LEU A 81 0.72 5.45 9.36
C LEU A 81 1.69 5.52 8.20
N ARG A 82 2.51 4.49 8.07
CA ARG A 82 3.36 4.27 6.90
C ARG A 82 2.86 3.05 6.16
N MET A 83 2.96 3.07 4.83
CA MET A 83 2.49 1.98 3.99
C MET A 83 3.62 1.51 3.07
N ALA A 84 4.01 0.26 3.20
CA ALA A 84 4.96 -0.37 2.30
C ALA A 84 4.19 -1.22 1.29
N ARG A 85 4.53 -1.09 0.02
CA ARG A 85 3.97 -1.92 -1.06
C ARG A 85 5.03 -2.91 -1.51
N LEU A 86 4.73 -4.19 -1.37
CA LEU A 86 5.60 -5.26 -1.86
C LEU A 86 5.13 -5.62 -3.26
N VAL A 87 5.97 -5.31 -4.26
CA VAL A 87 5.62 -5.42 -5.68
C VAL A 87 6.60 -6.33 -6.39
N PRO A 88 6.18 -6.99 -7.50
CA PRO A 88 7.06 -7.96 -8.18
C PRO A 88 8.27 -7.32 -8.85
N THR A 89 8.13 -6.10 -9.36
CA THR A 89 9.24 -5.34 -9.93
C THR A 89 9.04 -3.86 -9.64
N LEU A 90 10.12 -3.08 -9.67
CA LEU A 90 10.07 -1.64 -9.43
C LEU A 90 10.01 -0.81 -10.70
N GLY A 91 9.79 -1.44 -11.86
CA GLY A 91 9.70 -0.71 -13.12
C GLY A 91 8.28 -0.30 -13.48
N ASN A 92 8.17 0.56 -14.48
CA ASN A 92 6.91 0.91 -15.14
C ASN A 92 5.84 1.43 -14.16
N VAL A 93 4.71 0.73 -14.10
CA VAL A 93 3.53 1.17 -13.34
C VAL A 93 3.84 1.37 -11.86
N HIS A 94 4.54 0.42 -11.25
CA HIS A 94 4.82 0.49 -9.82
C HIS A 94 5.82 1.60 -9.49
N GLY A 95 6.83 1.79 -10.36
CA GLY A 95 7.78 2.86 -10.20
C GLY A 95 7.15 4.24 -10.31
N LEU A 96 6.20 4.40 -11.23
CA LEU A 96 5.47 5.65 -11.40
C LEU A 96 4.66 6.00 -10.16
N ILE A 97 4.01 5.03 -9.56
CA ILE A 97 3.24 5.26 -8.33
C ILE A 97 4.16 5.67 -7.18
N ASP A 98 5.32 5.04 -7.07
CA ASP A 98 6.30 5.40 -6.05
C ASP A 98 6.77 6.84 -6.22
N ASP A 99 7.04 7.26 -7.45
CA ASP A 99 7.45 8.63 -7.77
C ASP A 99 6.35 9.65 -7.41
N ILE A 100 5.10 9.32 -7.70
CA ILE A 100 3.97 10.20 -7.37
C ILE A 100 3.82 10.33 -5.85
N CYS A 101 3.93 9.23 -5.13
CA CYS A 101 3.84 9.24 -3.67
C CYS A 101 4.95 10.11 -3.07
N GLN A 102 6.15 10.03 -3.63
CA GLN A 102 7.26 10.83 -3.17
C GLN A 102 7.01 12.33 -3.41
N LYS A 103 6.49 12.68 -4.59
CA LYS A 103 6.15 14.07 -4.91
C LYS A 103 5.06 14.63 -4.01
N PHE A 104 4.09 13.80 -3.64
CA PHE A 104 2.99 14.21 -2.76
C PHE A 104 3.36 14.13 -1.28
N ASP A 105 4.58 13.71 -0.97
CA ASP A 105 5.04 13.50 0.39
C ASP A 105 4.15 12.50 1.15
N LEU A 106 3.66 11.49 0.46
CA LEU A 106 2.92 10.41 1.08
C LEU A 106 3.88 9.38 1.65
N PRO A 107 3.65 8.86 2.85
CA PRO A 107 4.51 7.85 3.47
C PRO A 107 4.21 6.46 2.90
N ILE A 108 4.34 6.32 1.60
CA ILE A 108 4.10 5.09 0.84
C ILE A 108 5.33 4.80 0.00
N LYS A 109 5.85 3.58 0.09
CA LYS A 109 7.06 3.21 -0.64
C LYS A 109 6.98 1.78 -1.15
N ASN A 110 7.55 1.56 -2.34
CA ASN A 110 7.62 0.24 -2.97
C ASN A 110 8.87 -0.53 -2.54
N PHE A 111 8.72 -1.85 -2.42
CA PHE A 111 9.82 -2.76 -2.11
C PHE A 111 9.68 -4.03 -2.93
N GLU A 112 10.81 -4.68 -3.21
CA GLU A 112 10.84 -5.96 -3.89
C GLU A 112 10.93 -7.14 -2.93
N THR A 113 11.40 -6.92 -1.70
CA THR A 113 11.52 -7.96 -0.69
C THR A 113 10.77 -7.57 0.58
N LYS A 114 10.21 -8.59 1.22
CA LYS A 114 9.46 -8.40 2.44
C LYS A 114 10.34 -7.89 3.59
N SER A 115 11.56 -8.39 3.68
CA SER A 115 12.48 -7.98 4.74
C SER A 115 12.80 -6.49 4.67
N LYS A 116 13.03 -5.95 3.47
CA LYS A 116 13.29 -4.52 3.29
C LYS A 116 12.06 -3.68 3.61
N ALA A 117 10.88 -4.16 3.20
CA ALA A 117 9.63 -3.47 3.50
C ALA A 117 9.39 -3.36 5.00
N ILE A 118 9.55 -4.46 5.72
CA ILE A 118 9.36 -4.48 7.17
C ILE A 118 10.41 -3.63 7.87
N ALA A 119 11.67 -3.69 7.43
CA ALA A 119 12.72 -2.85 8.02
C ALA A 119 12.38 -1.36 7.88
N TRP A 120 11.89 -0.95 6.72
CA TRP A 120 11.48 0.43 6.52
C TRP A 120 10.31 0.83 7.41
N LEU A 121 9.33 -0.06 7.58
CA LEU A 121 8.18 0.21 8.42
C LEU A 121 8.56 0.35 9.89
N LEU A 122 9.54 -0.42 10.36
CA LEU A 122 9.90 -0.49 11.78
C LEU A 122 11.02 0.47 12.16
N TYR A 123 12.01 0.65 11.31
CA TYR A 123 13.28 1.26 11.71
C TYR A 123 13.68 2.50 10.92
N ASN A 124 13.05 2.76 9.78
CA ASN A 124 13.45 3.90 8.97
C ASN A 124 12.63 5.13 9.37
N TYR A 125 13.31 6.14 9.87
CA TYR A 125 12.69 7.39 10.31
C TYR A 125 12.65 8.45 9.22
N GLU A 126 13.33 8.21 8.09
CA GLU A 126 13.36 9.10 6.93
C GLU A 126 12.70 8.43 5.74
N ARG A 127 12.14 9.24 4.86
CA ARG A 127 11.54 8.72 3.65
C ARG A 127 12.59 8.28 2.66
#